data_297e9fa9d7234bfd088aed1d18c00adb
#
_entry.id   297e9fa9d7234bfd088aed1d18c00adb
#
_cell.length_a   1.000
_cell.length_b   1.000
_cell.length_c   1.000
_cell.angle_alpha   90.00
_cell.angle_beta   90.00
_cell.angle_gamma   90.00
#
_symmetry.space_group_name_H-M   'P 1'
#
loop_
_entity.id
_entity.type
_entity.pdbx_description
1 polymer ?
#
loop_
_entity_poly.entity_id
_entity_poly.type
_entity_poly.pdbx_seq_one_letter_code
_entity_poly.pdbx_strand_id
1 'polypeptide(L)'
;MDTVVTKIELNLKPFSRGKVRDTYELAEGKLLMVASDRLSAFDVVFPEGIEKKGQVLTQMSLFWFERLKGIVDNHLISTMVPDGLPSYLEGRCMTVKKVRIIPIECVVRGYMAGSGWKDYQKTGAICGIKLPAGLKNASKLPQPIFTPSTKADKGLSLIHI
;
A
#
# COMPACT_ATOMS: atom_id res chain seq x y z
N MET A 1 5.94 -10.25 26.40
CA MET A 1 6.88 -9.99 25.29
C MET A 1 6.03 -9.78 24.05
N ASP A 2 6.10 -8.62 23.43
CA ASP A 2 5.41 -8.35 22.16
C ASP A 2 6.05 -9.23 21.09
N THR A 3 5.27 -10.14 20.52
CA THR A 3 5.77 -11.11 19.55
C THR A 3 5.64 -10.50 18.15
N VAL A 4 6.72 -10.57 17.35
CA VAL A 4 6.70 -10.16 15.95
C VAL A 4 5.71 -11.04 15.17
N VAL A 5 4.68 -10.44 14.59
CA VAL A 5 3.61 -11.15 13.88
C VAL A 5 3.91 -11.19 12.38
N THR A 6 4.65 -12.20 11.96
CA THR A 6 4.95 -12.42 10.53
C THR A 6 3.94 -13.34 9.85
N LYS A 7 3.25 -14.19 10.61
CA LYS A 7 2.29 -15.17 10.11
C LYS A 7 0.90 -14.86 10.66
N ILE A 8 -0.08 -14.76 9.78
CA ILE A 8 -1.48 -14.53 10.13
C ILE A 8 -2.23 -15.81 9.77
N GLU A 9 -2.80 -16.48 10.78
CA GLU A 9 -3.59 -17.69 10.61
C GLU A 9 -4.93 -17.49 11.31
N LEU A 10 -5.99 -17.40 10.53
CA LEU A 10 -7.35 -17.20 11.00
C LEU A 10 -8.26 -18.28 10.42
N ASN A 11 -9.24 -18.69 11.20
CA ASN A 11 -10.30 -19.58 10.70
C ASN A 11 -11.34 -18.77 9.88
N LEU A 12 -10.83 -18.07 8.85
CA LEU A 12 -11.62 -17.29 7.91
C LEU A 12 -11.17 -17.64 6.48
N LYS A 13 -12.08 -17.49 5.53
CA LYS A 13 -11.77 -17.71 4.12
C LYS A 13 -10.78 -16.66 3.62
N PRO A 14 -9.58 -17.06 3.16
CA PRO A 14 -8.62 -16.12 2.59
C PRO A 14 -9.18 -15.47 1.32
N PHE A 15 -9.08 -14.15 1.22
CA PHE A 15 -9.38 -13.40 0.01
C PHE A 15 -8.12 -13.10 -0.80
N SER A 16 -7.07 -12.63 -0.14
CA SER A 16 -5.77 -12.41 -0.77
C SER A 16 -4.65 -12.39 0.27
N ARG A 17 -3.46 -12.79 -0.14
CA ARG A 17 -2.24 -12.71 0.68
C ARG A 17 -1.20 -11.86 -0.05
N GLY A 18 -0.90 -10.70 0.51
CA GLY A 18 0.13 -9.80 0.02
C GLY A 18 1.47 -10.01 0.70
N LYS A 19 2.49 -9.27 0.28
CA LYS A 19 3.84 -9.32 0.85
C LYS A 19 3.87 -8.97 2.34
N VAL A 20 3.02 -8.01 2.76
CA VAL A 20 3.00 -7.49 4.14
C VAL A 20 1.59 -7.43 4.74
N ARG A 21 0.55 -7.82 4.01
CA ARG A 21 -0.84 -7.74 4.43
C ARG A 21 -1.61 -8.95 3.93
N ASP A 22 -2.43 -9.52 4.79
CA ASP A 22 -3.36 -10.60 4.46
C ASP A 22 -4.79 -10.07 4.57
N THR A 23 -5.67 -10.54 3.69
CA THR A 23 -7.07 -10.11 3.63
C THR A 23 -7.96 -11.35 3.63
N TYR A 24 -9.01 -11.31 4.41
CA TYR A 24 -9.97 -12.41 4.59
C TYR A 24 -11.38 -11.94 4.27
N GLU A 25 -12.22 -12.84 3.76
CA GLU A 25 -13.64 -12.57 3.56
C GLU A 25 -14.38 -12.58 4.90
N LEU A 26 -15.18 -11.55 5.11
CA LEU A 26 -16.24 -11.50 6.13
C LEU A 26 -17.60 -11.58 5.43
N ALA A 27 -18.67 -11.80 6.21
CA ALA A 27 -20.03 -11.77 5.68
C ALA A 27 -20.39 -10.40 5.07
N GLU A 28 -21.42 -10.38 4.20
CA GLU A 28 -22.07 -9.15 3.71
C GLU A 28 -21.17 -8.16 2.96
N GLY A 29 -20.27 -8.65 2.09
CA GLY A 29 -19.46 -7.77 1.25
C GLY A 29 -18.40 -6.97 2.03
N LYS A 30 -17.95 -7.49 3.17
CA LYS A 30 -16.89 -6.93 3.99
C LYS A 30 -15.64 -7.79 3.91
N LEU A 31 -14.49 -7.15 4.11
CA LEU A 31 -13.19 -7.82 4.22
C LEU A 31 -12.52 -7.43 5.53
N LEU A 32 -11.79 -8.38 6.12
CA LEU A 32 -10.84 -8.11 7.19
C LEU A 32 -9.45 -7.98 6.59
N MET A 33 -8.86 -6.81 6.68
CA MET A 33 -7.48 -6.55 6.27
C MET A 33 -6.58 -6.58 7.50
N VAL A 34 -5.53 -7.40 7.47
CA VAL A 34 -4.59 -7.55 8.59
C VAL A 34 -3.18 -7.21 8.12
N ALA A 35 -2.59 -6.19 8.72
CA ALA A 35 -1.21 -5.81 8.49
C ALA A 35 -0.28 -6.65 9.37
N SER A 36 0.63 -7.40 8.75
CA SER A 36 1.67 -8.16 9.44
C SER A 36 2.91 -7.31 9.70
N ASP A 37 3.82 -7.86 10.48
CA ASP A 37 5.12 -7.26 10.74
C ASP A 37 6.18 -7.65 9.69
N ARG A 38 5.76 -8.38 8.63
CA ARG A 38 6.63 -8.74 7.50
C ARG A 38 7.24 -7.50 6.85
N LEU A 39 8.50 -7.60 6.46
CA LEU A 39 9.21 -6.63 5.65
C LEU A 39 9.43 -7.19 4.25
N SER A 40 9.28 -6.37 3.23
CA SER A 40 9.63 -6.74 1.86
C SER A 40 10.35 -5.60 1.15
N ALA A 41 11.35 -5.96 0.35
CA ALA A 41 12.03 -5.03 -0.55
C ALA A 41 12.40 -5.78 -1.84
N PHE A 42 12.35 -5.07 -2.98
CA PHE A 42 12.64 -5.64 -4.31
C PHE A 42 11.89 -6.95 -4.59
N ASP A 43 10.60 -7.00 -4.20
CA ASP A 43 9.71 -8.17 -4.32
C ASP A 43 10.08 -9.39 -3.46
N VAL A 44 11.11 -9.30 -2.64
CA VAL A 44 11.49 -10.33 -1.67
C VAL A 44 10.87 -10.00 -0.32
N VAL A 45 10.23 -11.00 0.31
CA VAL A 45 9.79 -10.92 1.71
C VAL A 45 10.92 -11.46 2.57
N PHE A 46 11.39 -10.64 3.52
CA PHE A 46 12.43 -11.05 4.45
C PHE A 46 11.90 -12.08 5.47
N PRO A 47 12.74 -13.00 5.94
CA PRO A 47 12.35 -13.98 6.95
C PRO A 47 12.05 -13.31 8.30
N GLU A 48 12.76 -12.23 8.64
CA GLU A 48 12.53 -11.46 9.85
C GLU A 48 11.45 -10.40 9.62
N GLY A 49 10.71 -10.10 10.69
CA GLY A 49 9.76 -9.00 10.75
C GLY A 49 10.27 -7.84 11.59
N ILE A 50 9.62 -6.70 11.47
CA ILE A 50 9.84 -5.55 12.33
C ILE A 50 8.69 -5.47 13.32
N GLU A 51 9.00 -5.56 14.62
CA GLU A 51 8.02 -5.51 15.69
C GLU A 51 7.09 -4.28 15.55
N LYS A 52 5.79 -4.52 15.73
CA LYS A 52 4.72 -3.50 15.65
C LYS A 52 4.58 -2.80 14.30
N LYS A 53 5.34 -3.18 13.27
CA LYS A 53 5.23 -2.56 11.94
C LYS A 53 3.79 -2.59 11.40
N GLY A 54 3.08 -3.71 11.56
CA GLY A 54 1.68 -3.82 11.14
C GLY A 54 0.77 -2.84 11.86
N GLN A 55 0.97 -2.64 13.16
CA GLN A 55 0.22 -1.65 13.95
C GLN A 55 0.52 -0.24 13.49
N VAL A 56 1.79 0.12 13.32
CA VAL A 56 2.20 1.45 12.83
C VAL A 56 1.57 1.74 11.46
N LEU A 57 1.62 0.81 10.52
CA LEU A 57 1.03 0.99 9.18
C LEU A 57 -0.49 1.16 9.23
N THR A 58 -1.15 0.44 10.13
CA THR A 58 -2.60 0.59 10.34
C THR A 58 -2.92 1.96 10.92
N GLN A 59 -2.21 2.41 11.96
CA GLN A 59 -2.41 3.74 12.54
C GLN A 59 -2.13 4.87 11.54
N MET A 60 -1.11 4.74 10.70
CA MET A 60 -0.86 5.70 9.61
C MET A 60 -2.02 5.74 8.62
N SER A 61 -2.61 4.59 8.27
CA SER A 61 -3.79 4.55 7.39
C SER A 61 -4.97 5.28 8.01
N LEU A 62 -5.25 5.04 9.30
CA LEU A 62 -6.34 5.70 10.04
C LEU A 62 -6.13 7.22 10.12
N PHE A 63 -4.92 7.65 10.41
CA PHE A 63 -4.56 9.08 10.39
C PHE A 63 -4.89 9.73 9.05
N TRP A 64 -4.52 9.10 7.93
CA TRP A 64 -4.79 9.66 6.61
C TRP A 64 -6.27 9.58 6.24
N PHE A 65 -7.00 8.54 6.63
CA PHE A 65 -8.44 8.47 6.40
C PHE A 65 -9.19 9.60 7.10
N GLU A 66 -8.83 9.91 8.33
CA GLU A 66 -9.43 11.04 9.06
C GLU A 66 -8.99 12.39 8.44
N ARG A 67 -7.73 12.54 8.08
CA ARG A 67 -7.21 13.78 7.46
C ARG A 67 -7.85 14.10 6.12
N LEU A 68 -8.22 13.08 5.35
CA LEU A 68 -8.82 13.21 4.02
C LEU A 68 -10.35 13.19 4.06
N LYS A 69 -10.95 13.09 5.25
CA LYS A 69 -12.39 13.11 5.43
C LYS A 69 -12.99 14.40 4.83
N GLY A 70 -14.04 14.23 4.02
CA GLY A 70 -14.66 15.33 3.28
C GLY A 70 -13.96 15.71 1.96
N ILE A 71 -12.79 15.14 1.65
CA ILE A 71 -12.11 15.28 0.36
C ILE A 71 -12.39 14.05 -0.50
N VAL A 72 -12.25 12.86 0.07
CA VAL A 72 -12.49 11.58 -0.60
C VAL A 72 -13.00 10.55 0.39
N ASP A 73 -13.98 9.75 -0.04
CA ASP A 73 -14.47 8.63 0.75
C ASP A 73 -13.42 7.52 0.85
N ASN A 74 -13.47 6.77 1.95
CA ASN A 74 -12.64 5.60 2.14
C ASN A 74 -13.49 4.33 2.41
N HIS A 75 -12.83 3.18 2.46
CA HIS A 75 -13.48 1.88 2.62
C HIS A 75 -13.56 1.38 4.05
N LEU A 76 -13.05 2.14 5.03
CA LEU A 76 -13.03 1.73 6.43
C LEU A 76 -14.43 1.63 7.02
N ILE A 77 -14.70 0.53 7.76
CA ILE A 77 -15.93 0.31 8.53
C ILE A 77 -15.62 0.33 10.02
N SER A 78 -14.62 -0.46 10.47
CA SER A 78 -14.25 -0.60 11.88
C SER A 78 -12.79 -0.97 12.05
N THR A 79 -12.23 -0.60 13.18
CA THR A 79 -10.87 -0.99 13.63
C THR A 79 -10.90 -2.01 14.77
N MET A 80 -12.10 -2.36 15.24
CA MET A 80 -12.25 -3.36 16.30
C MET A 80 -11.95 -4.75 15.74
N VAL A 81 -11.33 -5.57 16.56
CA VAL A 81 -11.16 -6.99 16.24
C VAL A 81 -12.55 -7.65 16.25
N PRO A 82 -12.97 -8.32 15.18
CA PRO A 82 -14.23 -9.05 15.18
C PRO A 82 -14.27 -10.14 16.26
N ASP A 83 -15.46 -10.39 16.82
CA ASP A 83 -15.64 -11.38 17.87
C ASP A 83 -15.14 -12.77 17.47
N GLY A 84 -14.54 -13.48 18.41
CA GLY A 84 -13.98 -14.81 18.20
C GLY A 84 -12.61 -14.85 17.48
N LEU A 85 -12.04 -13.70 17.09
CA LEU A 85 -10.71 -13.63 16.52
C LEU A 85 -9.64 -13.32 17.57
N PRO A 86 -8.37 -13.72 17.31
CA PRO A 86 -7.28 -13.56 18.27
C PRO A 86 -6.97 -12.09 18.59
N SER A 87 -6.66 -11.80 19.86
CA SER A 87 -6.34 -10.45 20.34
C SER A 87 -5.07 -9.85 19.72
N TYR A 88 -4.14 -10.66 19.18
CA TYR A 88 -2.94 -10.13 18.50
C TYR A 88 -3.27 -9.28 17.26
N LEU A 89 -4.53 -9.32 16.78
CA LEU A 89 -5.03 -8.48 15.68
C LEU A 89 -5.27 -7.03 16.10
N GLU A 90 -5.27 -6.75 17.39
CA GLU A 90 -5.51 -5.40 17.91
C GLU A 90 -4.51 -4.40 17.35
N GLY A 91 -5.04 -3.26 16.88
CA GLY A 91 -4.26 -2.18 16.28
C GLY A 91 -3.67 -2.48 14.90
N ARG A 92 -3.79 -3.71 14.37
CA ARG A 92 -3.25 -4.11 13.06
C ARG A 92 -4.27 -4.62 12.06
N CYS A 93 -5.55 -4.62 12.42
CA CYS A 93 -6.62 -5.02 11.51
C CYS A 93 -7.62 -3.90 11.25
N MET A 94 -8.30 -4.00 10.13
CA MET A 94 -9.40 -3.12 9.73
C MET A 94 -10.47 -3.95 9.04
N THR A 95 -11.72 -3.80 9.45
CA THR A 95 -12.88 -4.24 8.68
C THR A 95 -13.18 -3.18 7.63
N VAL A 96 -13.26 -3.57 6.36
CA VAL A 96 -13.43 -2.65 5.24
C VAL A 96 -14.52 -3.12 4.29
N LYS A 97 -15.09 -2.21 3.51
CA LYS A 97 -15.99 -2.53 2.39
C LYS A 97 -15.23 -3.30 1.31
N LYS A 98 -15.82 -4.38 0.79
CA LYS A 98 -15.31 -5.06 -0.40
C LYS A 98 -15.64 -4.22 -1.64
N VAL A 99 -14.63 -3.59 -2.21
CA VAL A 99 -14.76 -2.73 -3.39
C VAL A 99 -14.02 -3.31 -4.58
N ARG A 100 -14.39 -2.91 -5.79
CA ARG A 100 -13.66 -3.28 -7.00
C ARG A 100 -12.36 -2.47 -7.08
N ILE A 101 -11.24 -3.15 -7.16
CA ILE A 101 -9.92 -2.52 -7.33
C ILE A 101 -9.75 -2.13 -8.79
N ILE A 102 -9.34 -0.89 -9.04
CA ILE A 102 -8.87 -0.45 -10.34
C ILE A 102 -7.39 -0.86 -10.44
N PRO A 103 -6.97 -1.60 -11.50
CA PRO A 103 -5.61 -2.13 -11.59
C PRO A 103 -4.60 -1.06 -12.06
N ILE A 104 -4.60 0.07 -11.38
CA ILE A 104 -3.70 1.21 -11.64
C ILE A 104 -3.00 1.57 -10.34
N GLU A 105 -1.69 1.73 -10.42
CA GLU A 105 -0.89 2.32 -9.35
C GLU A 105 -0.82 3.84 -9.55
N CYS A 106 -1.36 4.58 -8.58
CA CYS A 106 -1.41 6.04 -8.60
C CYS A 106 -0.20 6.59 -7.83
N VAL A 107 0.77 7.12 -8.55
CA VAL A 107 1.99 7.68 -7.95
C VAL A 107 2.03 9.19 -8.15
N VAL A 108 2.07 9.96 -7.07
CA VAL A 108 2.34 11.40 -7.10
C VAL A 108 3.81 11.62 -6.77
N ARG A 109 4.54 12.27 -7.67
CA ARG A 109 5.98 12.52 -7.50
C ARG A 109 6.22 13.98 -7.16
N GLY A 110 6.83 14.23 -6.02
CA GLY A 110 7.36 15.55 -5.65
C GLY A 110 8.86 15.68 -5.97
N TYR A 111 9.52 14.54 -6.23
CA TYR A 111 10.97 14.46 -6.48
C TYR A 111 11.29 13.52 -7.63
N MET A 112 12.42 13.76 -8.28
CA MET A 112 12.94 12.97 -9.39
C MET A 112 13.67 11.73 -8.84
N ALA A 113 13.04 10.56 -8.84
CA ALA A 113 13.64 9.33 -8.33
C ALA A 113 13.10 8.07 -9.02
N GLY A 114 13.79 6.95 -8.84
CA GLY A 114 13.36 5.62 -9.27
C GLY A 114 13.11 5.52 -10.78
N SER A 115 11.97 4.91 -11.18
CA SER A 115 11.60 4.77 -12.59
C SER A 115 11.44 6.12 -13.28
N GLY A 116 10.87 7.11 -12.61
CA GLY A 116 10.73 8.45 -13.17
C GLY A 116 12.06 9.11 -13.55
N TRP A 117 13.10 8.90 -12.76
CA TRP A 117 14.45 9.36 -13.13
C TRP A 117 14.97 8.66 -14.39
N LYS A 118 14.77 7.34 -14.51
CA LYS A 118 15.18 6.58 -15.70
C LYS A 118 14.46 7.06 -16.96
N ASP A 119 13.16 7.35 -16.86
CA ASP A 119 12.37 7.84 -17.99
C ASP A 119 12.80 9.25 -18.40
N TYR A 120 12.99 10.15 -17.44
CA TYR A 120 13.46 11.50 -17.68
C TYR A 120 14.83 11.52 -18.36
N GLN A 121 15.76 10.67 -17.95
CA GLN A 121 17.08 10.56 -18.59
C GLN A 121 16.98 10.19 -20.09
N LYS A 122 15.97 9.40 -20.46
CA LYS A 122 15.78 8.94 -21.84
C LYS A 122 15.04 9.96 -22.71
N THR A 123 14.04 10.63 -22.15
CA THR A 123 13.05 11.36 -22.94
C THR A 123 12.86 12.81 -22.51
N GLY A 124 13.41 13.24 -21.38
CA GLY A 124 13.12 14.53 -20.76
C GLY A 124 11.70 14.64 -20.19
N ALA A 125 10.96 13.52 -20.12
CA ALA A 125 9.56 13.49 -19.70
C ALA A 125 9.29 12.29 -18.80
N ILE A 126 8.17 12.32 -18.05
CA ILE A 126 7.61 11.19 -17.30
C ILE A 126 6.11 11.12 -17.60
N CYS A 127 5.59 9.97 -18.02
CA CYS A 127 4.18 9.79 -18.43
C CYS A 127 3.71 10.89 -19.39
N GLY A 128 4.54 11.27 -20.38
CA GLY A 128 4.22 12.32 -21.34
C GLY A 128 4.32 13.77 -20.81
N ILE A 129 4.56 13.96 -19.53
CA ILE A 129 4.75 15.29 -18.92
C ILE A 129 6.20 15.72 -19.14
N LYS A 130 6.40 16.72 -20.00
CA LYS A 130 7.72 17.34 -20.22
C LYS A 130 8.19 18.06 -18.97
N LEU A 131 9.44 17.87 -18.59
CA LEU A 131 10.05 18.48 -17.42
C LEU A 131 11.21 19.40 -17.82
N PRO A 132 11.55 20.38 -16.97
CA PRO A 132 12.69 21.27 -17.23
C PRO A 132 13.98 20.48 -17.43
N ALA A 133 14.86 20.97 -18.31
CA ALA A 133 16.19 20.40 -18.50
C ALA A 133 17.07 20.62 -17.25
N GLY A 134 18.06 19.74 -17.06
CA GLY A 134 19.05 19.88 -15.99
C GLY A 134 18.65 19.33 -14.62
N LEU A 135 17.46 18.69 -14.49
CA LEU A 135 17.11 17.97 -13.26
C LEU A 135 18.08 16.80 -13.04
N LYS A 136 18.43 16.58 -11.78
CA LYS A 136 19.30 15.48 -11.32
C LYS A 136 18.48 14.46 -10.54
N ASN A 137 19.04 13.29 -10.31
CA ASN A 137 18.43 12.34 -9.37
C ASN A 137 18.24 13.00 -8.00
N ALA A 138 17.08 12.74 -7.38
CA ALA A 138 16.60 13.36 -6.14
C ALA A 138 16.30 14.88 -6.23
N SER A 139 16.35 15.52 -7.39
CA SER A 139 15.89 16.91 -7.54
C SER A 139 14.41 17.03 -7.16
N LYS A 140 14.07 18.09 -6.41
CA LYS A 140 12.69 18.48 -6.20
C LYS A 140 12.07 18.96 -7.52
N LEU A 141 10.87 18.49 -7.84
CA LEU A 141 10.14 18.96 -9.01
C LEU A 141 9.55 20.35 -8.76
N PRO A 142 9.40 21.18 -9.80
CA PRO A 142 8.77 22.51 -9.66
C PRO A 142 7.37 22.43 -9.06
N GLN A 143 6.63 21.39 -9.41
CA GLN A 143 5.35 21.03 -8.82
C GLN A 143 5.19 19.50 -8.79
N PRO A 144 4.41 18.93 -7.88
CA PRO A 144 4.10 17.51 -7.88
C PRO A 144 3.42 17.10 -9.20
N ILE A 145 3.79 15.95 -9.74
CA ILE A 145 3.19 15.40 -10.96
C ILE A 145 2.52 14.06 -10.66
N PHE A 146 1.40 13.80 -11.33
CA PHE A 146 0.68 12.52 -11.26
C PHE A 146 1.20 11.60 -12.37
N THR A 147 1.71 10.43 -11.99
CA THR A 147 2.35 9.47 -12.89
C THR A 147 1.74 8.08 -12.69
N PRO A 148 0.54 7.82 -13.23
CA PRO A 148 -0.11 6.52 -13.11
C PRO A 148 0.65 5.46 -13.89
N SER A 149 0.59 4.22 -13.39
CA SER A 149 1.09 3.05 -14.10
C SER A 149 0.12 1.89 -13.97
N THR A 150 0.12 0.97 -14.95
CA THR A 150 -0.63 -0.28 -14.80
C THR A 150 0.00 -1.12 -13.70
N LYS A 151 -0.86 -1.78 -12.92
CA LYS A 151 -0.39 -2.77 -11.96
C LYS A 151 0.07 -4.00 -12.74
N ALA A 152 1.38 -4.18 -12.83
CA ALA A 152 1.96 -5.34 -13.52
C ALA A 152 1.90 -6.60 -12.65
N ASP A 153 1.69 -7.76 -13.29
CA ASP A 153 1.95 -9.04 -12.67
C ASP A 153 3.44 -9.22 -12.42
N LYS A 154 3.79 -10.11 -11.49
CA LYS A 154 5.19 -10.36 -11.12
C LYS A 154 6.03 -10.65 -12.38
N GLY A 155 7.10 -9.91 -12.54
CA GLY A 155 8.06 -10.09 -13.65
C GLY A 155 7.77 -9.27 -14.91
N LEU A 156 6.65 -8.54 -14.98
CA LEU A 156 6.36 -7.61 -16.06
C LEU A 156 6.80 -6.19 -15.70
N SER A 157 7.27 -5.46 -16.70
CA SER A 157 7.61 -4.04 -16.54
C SER A 157 6.35 -3.21 -16.34
N LEU A 158 6.39 -2.25 -15.40
CA LEU A 158 5.33 -1.28 -15.24
C LEU A 158 5.24 -0.41 -16.49
N ILE A 159 4.08 -0.36 -17.12
CA ILE A 159 3.80 0.50 -18.26
C ILE A 159 3.13 1.76 -17.72
N HIS A 160 3.78 2.91 -17.93
CA HIS A 160 3.17 4.20 -17.63
C HIS A 160 2.04 4.49 -18.63
N ILE A 161 0.93 4.91 -18.12
CA ILE A 161 -0.27 5.28 -18.89
C ILE A 161 -0.20 6.77 -19.23
#